data_d795612f3f0a0c63a68a5e3a3a767c27
#
_entry.id   d795612f3f0a0c63a68a5e3a3a767c27
#
_cell.length_a   1.000
_cell.length_b   1.000
_cell.length_c   1.000
_cell.angle_alpha   90.00
_cell.angle_beta   90.00
_cell.angle_gamma   90.00
#
_symmetry.space_group_name_H-M   'P 1'
#
loop_
_entity.id
_entity.type
_entity.pdbx_description
1 polymer ?
#
loop_
_entity_poly.entity_id
_entity_poly.type
_entity_poly.pdbx_seq_one_letter_code
_entity_poly.pdbx_strand_id
1 'polypeptide(L)'
;MTGSRTEPRGDRSPGRAPGELRRELLDSLVSVAGMVGRPVKELDGSLVGRLDDVVVPGGEEHPPVLGYIVGIAHRRVWLHAGDVAGLERGELILQRARFDLVDVVRRAGEIQLYHDVVDHQLVDLNGVRVVRASDLYLGHVAGRWELVGVDTSWRTYVRRALPGAMSWRPTPSRVLDWAGVHSLAVSEEKGVRLDRPNSQLRLLSAADVADLLADLGRTERQRLLGGLETPTAATVLKLLTDRAAASLLGDAPVERAARLVREMEPDEAVDALRRMHGDERERLLVALGPEDAADLRWLLGYEEDTAAGMMTPALVTVPASGCVGDAVAALNTARTTPARGDVVILVDPDGALVDDLTAAELLGEPATRPLRELAGAPWPVTVRPGDPLHEVVRALRHTPGASVVVVDAGGVPIGRVHADDLVDALATEERRWVWHRVTGGPA
;
A
#
# COMPACT_ATOMS: atom_id res chain seq x y z
N MET A 1 -67.35 -37.24 20.37
CA MET A 1 -66.58 -37.65 19.16
C MET A 1 -65.53 -36.60 18.92
N THR A 2 -64.36 -36.81 19.50
CA THR A 2 -63.21 -35.92 19.48
C THR A 2 -62.12 -36.62 18.68
N GLY A 3 -61.89 -36.10 17.44
CA GLY A 3 -60.83 -36.60 16.55
C GLY A 3 -59.50 -35.95 16.86
N SER A 4 -58.58 -36.72 17.38
CA SER A 4 -57.18 -36.35 17.57
C SER A 4 -56.47 -36.40 16.21
N ARG A 5 -55.97 -35.24 15.73
CA ARG A 5 -55.04 -35.13 14.60
C ARG A 5 -53.60 -35.29 15.15
N THR A 6 -52.97 -36.40 14.80
CA THR A 6 -51.55 -36.64 15.01
C THR A 6 -50.75 -35.93 13.91
N GLU A 7 -49.98 -34.91 14.27
CA GLU A 7 -48.98 -34.29 13.36
C GLU A 7 -47.78 -35.22 13.21
N PRO A 8 -47.17 -35.34 12.02
CA PRO A 8 -45.96 -36.13 11.83
C PRO A 8 -44.75 -35.39 12.47
N ARG A 9 -44.06 -36.06 13.35
CA ARG A 9 -42.74 -35.63 13.87
C ARG A 9 -41.77 -35.53 12.70
N GLY A 10 -41.36 -34.32 12.35
CA GLY A 10 -40.25 -34.05 11.45
C GLY A 10 -38.97 -34.63 12.04
N ASP A 11 -38.32 -35.45 11.24
CA ASP A 11 -37.00 -36.02 11.45
C ASP A 11 -35.97 -34.87 11.51
N ARG A 12 -35.59 -34.44 12.72
CA ARG A 12 -34.48 -33.54 12.96
C ARG A 12 -33.22 -34.40 13.05
N SER A 13 -32.58 -34.61 11.90
CA SER A 13 -31.18 -35.05 11.92
C SER A 13 -30.36 -34.13 12.83
N PRO A 14 -29.56 -34.67 13.76
CA PRO A 14 -28.77 -33.86 14.67
C PRO A 14 -27.80 -33.03 13.83
N GLY A 15 -27.95 -31.70 13.88
CA GLY A 15 -27.04 -30.77 13.22
C GLY A 15 -25.62 -31.02 13.72
N ARG A 16 -24.71 -31.36 12.80
CA ARG A 16 -23.27 -31.54 13.08
C ARG A 16 -22.73 -30.32 13.81
N ALA A 17 -21.90 -30.55 14.82
CA ALA A 17 -21.26 -29.48 15.56
C ALA A 17 -20.36 -28.64 14.61
N PRO A 18 -20.32 -27.31 14.75
CA PRO A 18 -19.50 -26.43 13.86
C PRO A 18 -18.02 -26.85 13.78
N GLY A 19 -17.49 -27.49 14.83
CA GLY A 19 -16.13 -28.01 14.87
C GLY A 19 -15.90 -29.26 14.04
N GLU A 20 -16.92 -30.11 13.86
CA GLU A 20 -16.84 -31.33 13.03
C GLU A 20 -16.90 -30.98 11.54
N LEU A 21 -17.77 -30.04 11.16
CA LEU A 21 -17.87 -29.56 9.78
C LEU A 21 -16.55 -28.88 9.36
N ARG A 22 -15.95 -28.08 10.24
CA ARG A 22 -14.66 -27.45 9.99
C ARG A 22 -13.54 -28.47 9.80
N ARG A 23 -13.51 -29.55 10.58
CA ARG A 23 -12.53 -30.64 10.42
C ARG A 23 -12.71 -31.36 9.10
N GLU A 24 -13.93 -31.74 8.75
CA GLU A 24 -14.24 -32.41 7.48
C GLU A 24 -13.84 -31.54 6.25
N LEU A 25 -14.13 -30.26 6.30
CA LEU A 25 -13.70 -29.31 5.25
C LEU A 25 -12.18 -29.26 5.11
N LEU A 26 -11.47 -29.19 6.24
CA LEU A 26 -10.01 -29.13 6.25
C LEU A 26 -9.35 -30.46 5.86
N ASP A 27 -10.00 -31.58 6.16
CA ASP A 27 -9.54 -32.93 5.74
C ASP A 27 -9.74 -33.16 4.23
N SER A 28 -10.58 -32.36 3.57
CA SER A 28 -10.78 -32.41 2.12
C SER A 28 -9.78 -31.55 1.32
N LEU A 29 -9.00 -30.71 1.99
CA LEU A 29 -8.01 -29.85 1.35
C LEU A 29 -6.71 -30.59 1.04
N VAL A 30 -6.10 -30.26 -0.08
CA VAL A 30 -4.83 -30.83 -0.53
C VAL A 30 -3.74 -29.76 -0.53
N SER A 31 -2.62 -30.05 0.11
CA SER A 31 -1.45 -29.19 0.20
C SER A 31 -0.65 -29.21 -1.12
N VAL A 32 -0.45 -28.06 -1.72
CA VAL A 32 0.39 -27.92 -2.94
C VAL A 32 1.84 -28.25 -2.62
N ALA A 33 2.41 -27.69 -1.55
CA ALA A 33 3.78 -27.99 -1.16
C ALA A 33 3.97 -29.46 -0.75
N GLY A 34 2.92 -30.09 -0.20
CA GLY A 34 2.93 -31.52 0.12
C GLY A 34 2.82 -32.44 -1.10
N MET A 35 2.32 -31.96 -2.22
CA MET A 35 2.20 -32.70 -3.48
C MET A 35 3.46 -32.61 -4.33
N VAL A 36 4.16 -31.48 -4.34
CA VAL A 36 5.37 -31.27 -5.13
C VAL A 36 6.44 -32.32 -4.75
N GLY A 37 7.06 -32.90 -5.78
CA GLY A 37 8.00 -34.02 -5.64
C GLY A 37 7.35 -35.40 -5.53
N ARG A 38 6.02 -35.50 -5.36
CA ARG A 38 5.29 -36.76 -5.29
C ARG A 38 5.19 -37.46 -6.66
N PRO A 39 5.01 -38.79 -6.65
CA PRO A 39 4.85 -39.55 -7.88
C PRO A 39 3.59 -39.15 -8.65
N VAL A 40 3.72 -39.16 -9.98
CA VAL A 40 2.59 -39.12 -10.92
C VAL A 40 2.49 -40.53 -11.52
N LYS A 41 1.34 -41.15 -11.39
CA LYS A 41 1.11 -42.56 -11.74
C LYS A 41 -0.04 -42.71 -12.73
N GLU A 42 -0.01 -43.73 -13.54
CA GLU A 42 -1.17 -44.20 -14.31
C GLU A 42 -2.13 -45.02 -13.44
N LEU A 43 -3.32 -45.31 -13.98
CA LEU A 43 -4.33 -46.13 -13.29
C LEU A 43 -3.84 -47.56 -12.94
N ASP A 44 -2.89 -48.08 -13.70
CA ASP A 44 -2.26 -49.37 -13.44
C ASP A 44 -1.16 -49.33 -12.35
N GLY A 45 -0.87 -48.12 -11.84
CA GLY A 45 0.16 -47.87 -10.84
C GLY A 45 1.56 -47.64 -11.38
N SER A 46 1.76 -47.65 -12.71
CA SER A 46 3.05 -47.34 -13.34
C SER A 46 3.48 -45.88 -13.07
N LEU A 47 4.76 -45.73 -12.73
CA LEU A 47 5.35 -44.40 -12.46
C LEU A 47 5.64 -43.69 -13.77
N VAL A 48 5.07 -42.48 -13.91
CA VAL A 48 5.28 -41.62 -15.07
C VAL A 48 6.36 -40.57 -14.81
N GLY A 49 6.30 -39.93 -13.63
CA GLY A 49 7.21 -38.87 -13.27
C GLY A 49 6.95 -38.33 -11.87
N ARG A 50 7.36 -37.10 -11.60
CA ARG A 50 7.11 -36.41 -10.33
C ARG A 50 6.46 -35.04 -10.58
N LEU A 51 5.53 -34.69 -9.73
CA LEU A 51 4.92 -33.36 -9.78
C LEU A 51 5.96 -32.27 -9.46
N ASP A 52 6.06 -31.29 -10.32
CA ASP A 52 6.97 -30.15 -10.19
C ASP A 52 6.22 -28.86 -9.77
N ASP A 53 5.04 -28.62 -10.34
CA ASP A 53 4.20 -27.48 -9.97
C ASP A 53 2.72 -27.69 -10.36
N VAL A 54 1.86 -26.82 -9.83
CA VAL A 54 0.44 -26.72 -10.15
C VAL A 54 0.18 -25.34 -10.74
N VAL A 55 -0.58 -25.28 -11.83
CA VAL A 55 -0.80 -24.05 -12.58
C VAL A 55 -2.26 -23.63 -12.54
N VAL A 56 -2.52 -22.37 -12.21
CA VAL A 56 -3.83 -21.75 -12.18
C VAL A 56 -3.84 -20.44 -12.98
N PRO A 57 -5.01 -19.92 -13.42
CA PRO A 57 -5.09 -18.58 -13.98
C PRO A 57 -4.93 -17.53 -12.88
N GLY A 58 -4.35 -16.38 -13.24
CA GLY A 58 -4.28 -15.22 -12.36
C GLY A 58 -5.57 -14.39 -12.40
N GLY A 59 -5.86 -13.70 -11.28
CA GLY A 59 -6.92 -12.68 -11.23
C GLY A 59 -8.33 -13.19 -10.90
N GLU A 60 -8.51 -14.48 -10.61
CA GLU A 60 -9.76 -15.05 -10.13
C GLU A 60 -9.76 -15.22 -8.60
N GLU A 61 -10.94 -15.10 -7.97
CA GLU A 61 -11.08 -15.26 -6.50
C GLU A 61 -10.72 -16.67 -6.03
N HIS A 62 -11.20 -17.69 -6.74
CA HIS A 62 -10.85 -19.11 -6.50
C HIS A 62 -10.48 -19.74 -7.84
N PRO A 63 -9.24 -19.56 -8.31
CA PRO A 63 -8.86 -19.99 -9.65
C PRO A 63 -8.86 -21.50 -9.76
N PRO A 64 -9.43 -22.08 -10.85
CA PRO A 64 -9.38 -23.50 -11.11
C PRO A 64 -7.98 -23.93 -11.53
N VAL A 65 -7.62 -25.16 -11.21
CA VAL A 65 -6.39 -25.76 -11.71
C VAL A 65 -6.50 -25.98 -13.22
N LEU A 66 -5.62 -25.32 -13.99
CA LEU A 66 -5.52 -25.47 -15.45
C LEU A 66 -4.76 -26.73 -15.83
N GLY A 67 -3.74 -27.04 -15.05
CA GLY A 67 -2.90 -28.19 -15.29
C GLY A 67 -1.74 -28.29 -14.29
N TYR A 68 -0.88 -29.23 -14.55
CA TYR A 68 0.26 -29.60 -13.74
C TYR A 68 1.53 -29.60 -14.56
N ILE A 69 2.64 -29.24 -13.94
CA ILE A 69 3.96 -29.40 -14.51
C ILE A 69 4.56 -30.66 -13.90
N VAL A 70 4.97 -31.59 -14.76
CA VAL A 70 5.51 -32.90 -14.35
C VAL A 70 6.93 -33.04 -14.85
N GLY A 71 7.83 -33.40 -13.95
CA GLY A 71 9.21 -33.75 -14.28
C GLY A 71 9.32 -35.19 -14.75
N ILE A 72 9.70 -35.41 -16.03
CA ILE A 72 9.91 -36.71 -16.64
C ILE A 72 11.30 -36.73 -17.30
N ALA A 73 12.18 -37.63 -16.87
CA ALA A 73 13.51 -37.83 -17.50
C ALA A 73 14.26 -36.51 -17.80
N HIS A 74 14.35 -35.62 -16.81
CA HIS A 74 15.02 -34.30 -16.87
C HIS A 74 14.34 -33.24 -17.75
N ARG A 75 13.07 -33.46 -18.16
CA ARG A 75 12.23 -32.47 -18.86
C ARG A 75 11.04 -32.12 -18.02
N ARG A 76 10.57 -30.87 -18.12
CA ARG A 76 9.34 -30.39 -17.58
C ARG A 76 8.26 -30.46 -18.66
N VAL A 77 7.20 -31.23 -18.43
CA VAL A 77 6.11 -31.41 -19.37
C VAL A 77 4.80 -30.93 -18.80
N TRP A 78 3.93 -30.45 -19.68
CA TRP A 78 2.59 -29.99 -19.32
C TRP A 78 1.61 -31.15 -19.30
N LEU A 79 0.79 -31.23 -18.26
CA LEU A 79 -0.31 -32.16 -18.09
C LEU A 79 -1.60 -31.37 -17.84
N HIS A 80 -2.62 -31.54 -18.67
CA HIS A 80 -3.91 -30.90 -18.47
C HIS A 80 -4.64 -31.42 -17.23
N ALA A 81 -5.34 -30.53 -16.50
CA ALA A 81 -6.14 -30.93 -15.32
C ALA A 81 -7.20 -32.00 -15.67
N GLY A 82 -7.78 -31.95 -16.87
CA GLY A 82 -8.76 -32.92 -17.36
C GLY A 82 -8.24 -34.34 -17.63
N ASP A 83 -6.92 -34.52 -17.68
CA ASP A 83 -6.28 -35.84 -17.87
C ASP A 83 -5.95 -36.52 -16.51
N VAL A 84 -6.23 -35.85 -15.38
CA VAL A 84 -6.06 -36.39 -14.04
C VAL A 84 -7.36 -37.01 -13.55
N ALA A 85 -7.29 -38.30 -13.17
CA ALA A 85 -8.41 -39.03 -12.61
C ALA A 85 -8.70 -38.59 -11.17
N GLY A 86 -7.65 -38.23 -10.41
CA GLY A 86 -7.78 -37.82 -9.02
C GLY A 86 -6.44 -37.65 -8.30
N LEU A 87 -6.55 -37.28 -7.04
CA LEU A 87 -5.45 -37.14 -6.11
C LEU A 87 -5.62 -38.17 -5.00
N GLU A 88 -4.77 -39.15 -4.98
CA GLU A 88 -4.78 -40.22 -3.94
C GLU A 88 -3.53 -40.11 -3.07
N ARG A 89 -3.73 -39.87 -1.76
CA ARG A 89 -2.63 -39.74 -0.77
C ARG A 89 -1.54 -38.70 -1.16
N GLY A 90 -1.91 -37.66 -1.94
CA GLY A 90 -1.00 -36.64 -2.46
C GLY A 90 -0.26 -37.03 -3.73
N GLU A 91 -0.58 -38.17 -4.33
CA GLU A 91 -0.08 -38.63 -5.63
C GLU A 91 -1.11 -38.28 -6.72
N LEU A 92 -0.66 -37.85 -7.89
CA LEU A 92 -1.51 -37.65 -9.05
C LEU A 92 -1.75 -38.98 -9.77
N ILE A 93 -3.03 -39.31 -9.97
CA ILE A 93 -3.42 -40.49 -10.75
C ILE A 93 -3.95 -40.00 -12.09
N LEU A 94 -3.33 -40.45 -13.18
CA LEU A 94 -3.70 -40.07 -14.54
C LEU A 94 -4.82 -40.93 -15.07
N GLN A 95 -5.81 -40.31 -15.69
CA GLN A 95 -6.82 -41.02 -16.47
C GLN A 95 -6.29 -41.38 -17.86
N ARG A 96 -5.43 -40.52 -18.41
CA ARG A 96 -4.75 -40.70 -19.70
C ARG A 96 -3.39 -40.05 -19.66
N ALA A 97 -2.35 -40.76 -20.09
CA ALA A 97 -1.00 -40.23 -20.23
C ALA A 97 -0.85 -39.42 -21.55
N ARG A 98 -1.49 -38.24 -21.59
CA ARG A 98 -1.28 -37.29 -22.69
C ARG A 98 -0.39 -36.15 -22.19
N PHE A 99 0.85 -36.14 -22.67
CA PHE A 99 1.81 -35.11 -22.34
C PHE A 99 2.06 -34.24 -23.57
N ASP A 100 2.05 -32.94 -23.38
CA ASP A 100 2.64 -32.05 -24.36
C ASP A 100 4.17 -32.08 -24.14
N LEU A 101 4.88 -32.73 -25.08
CA LEU A 101 6.35 -32.89 -25.02
C LEU A 101 7.11 -31.61 -25.42
N VAL A 102 6.39 -30.52 -25.72
CA VAL A 102 7.02 -29.22 -25.93
C VAL A 102 7.43 -28.69 -24.54
N ASP A 103 8.63 -28.10 -24.48
CA ASP A 103 9.12 -27.49 -23.26
C ASP A 103 8.05 -26.53 -22.68
N VAL A 104 7.80 -26.63 -21.37
CA VAL A 104 6.78 -25.82 -20.70
C VAL A 104 7.13 -24.35 -20.83
N VAL A 105 6.43 -23.66 -21.73
CA VAL A 105 6.52 -22.21 -21.89
C VAL A 105 5.41 -21.59 -21.02
N ARG A 106 5.80 -20.75 -20.07
CA ARG A 106 4.85 -20.00 -19.25
C ARG A 106 3.97 -19.12 -20.14
N ARG A 107 2.66 -19.26 -20.03
CA ARG A 107 1.71 -18.44 -20.75
C ARG A 107 1.38 -17.19 -19.95
N ALA A 108 1.05 -16.10 -20.64
CA ALA A 108 0.63 -14.87 -20.00
C ALA A 108 -0.63 -15.10 -19.15
N GLY A 109 -0.61 -14.64 -17.89
CA GLY A 109 -1.72 -14.82 -16.96
C GLY A 109 -1.75 -16.14 -16.20
N GLU A 110 -0.81 -17.05 -16.39
CA GLU A 110 -0.68 -18.29 -15.63
C GLU A 110 0.22 -18.09 -14.40
N ILE A 111 -0.14 -18.70 -13.29
CA ILE A 111 0.57 -18.71 -12.01
C ILE A 111 1.02 -20.14 -11.71
N GLN A 112 2.31 -20.35 -11.49
CA GLN A 112 2.88 -21.57 -10.98
C GLN A 112 2.86 -21.50 -9.45
N LEU A 113 1.94 -22.22 -8.81
CA LEU A 113 1.64 -22.04 -7.39
C LEU A 113 2.84 -22.26 -6.48
N TYR A 114 3.62 -23.31 -6.73
CA TYR A 114 4.77 -23.63 -5.90
C TYR A 114 5.94 -22.68 -6.13
N HIS A 115 6.23 -22.38 -7.39
CA HIS A 115 7.38 -21.55 -7.76
C HIS A 115 7.12 -20.05 -7.52
N ASP A 116 5.90 -19.57 -7.79
CA ASP A 116 5.59 -18.13 -7.78
C ASP A 116 4.99 -17.63 -6.47
N VAL A 117 4.38 -18.53 -5.67
CA VAL A 117 3.57 -18.11 -4.50
C VAL A 117 4.09 -18.70 -3.19
N VAL A 118 4.43 -20.00 -3.16
CA VAL A 118 4.95 -20.63 -1.93
C VAL A 118 6.27 -19.98 -1.55
N ASP A 119 6.43 -19.63 -0.27
CA ASP A 119 7.54 -18.91 0.33
C ASP A 119 7.66 -17.42 -0.06
N HIS A 120 6.72 -16.88 -0.84
CA HIS A 120 6.67 -15.48 -1.17
C HIS A 120 5.78 -14.68 -0.21
N GLN A 121 5.98 -13.37 -0.20
CA GLN A 121 5.13 -12.43 0.55
C GLN A 121 3.82 -12.19 -0.19
N LEU A 122 2.73 -12.19 0.56
CA LEU A 122 1.37 -11.91 0.11
C LEU A 122 0.78 -10.80 0.96
N VAL A 123 -0.19 -10.09 0.42
CA VAL A 123 -0.98 -9.10 1.16
C VAL A 123 -2.32 -9.74 1.54
N ASP A 124 -2.57 -9.86 2.84
CA ASP A 124 -3.89 -10.19 3.40
C ASP A 124 -4.71 -8.89 3.44
N LEU A 125 -5.63 -8.75 2.48
CA LEU A 125 -6.46 -7.54 2.34
C LEU A 125 -7.51 -7.42 3.44
N ASN A 126 -7.95 -8.53 4.02
CA ASN A 126 -8.92 -8.54 5.12
C ASN A 126 -8.27 -8.17 6.45
N GLY A 127 -7.02 -8.56 6.66
CA GLY A 127 -6.25 -8.26 7.86
C GLY A 127 -5.31 -7.06 7.72
N VAL A 128 -5.26 -6.42 6.54
CA VAL A 128 -4.36 -5.30 6.19
C VAL A 128 -2.94 -5.56 6.69
N ARG A 129 -2.35 -6.65 6.24
CA ARG A 129 -1.01 -7.07 6.68
C ARG A 129 -0.31 -7.91 5.63
N VAL A 130 1.02 -7.89 5.69
CA VAL A 130 1.87 -8.77 4.89
C VAL A 130 2.00 -10.12 5.59
N VAL A 131 1.77 -11.19 4.83
CA VAL A 131 1.92 -12.57 5.29
C VAL A 131 2.84 -13.33 4.34
N ARG A 132 3.48 -14.39 4.84
CA ARG A 132 4.27 -15.29 3.99
C ARG A 132 3.47 -16.55 3.72
N ALA A 133 3.35 -16.94 2.45
CA ALA A 133 2.71 -18.18 2.07
C ALA A 133 3.60 -19.36 2.46
N SER A 134 3.24 -20.08 3.50
CA SER A 134 3.96 -21.30 3.90
C SER A 134 3.50 -22.52 3.12
N ASP A 135 2.25 -22.52 2.66
CA ASP A 135 1.65 -23.55 1.81
C ASP A 135 0.37 -23.01 1.14
N LEU A 136 -0.11 -23.69 0.13
CA LEU A 136 -1.35 -23.40 -0.57
C LEU A 136 -2.26 -24.62 -0.56
N TYR A 137 -3.57 -24.39 -0.51
CA TYR A 137 -4.54 -25.47 -0.44
C TYR A 137 -5.48 -25.49 -1.62
N LEU A 138 -5.58 -26.67 -2.25
CA LEU A 138 -6.57 -26.97 -3.27
C LEU A 138 -7.79 -27.63 -2.62
N GLY A 139 -8.97 -27.18 -3.01
CA GLY A 139 -10.25 -27.80 -2.68
C GLY A 139 -10.90 -28.39 -3.94
N HIS A 140 -11.66 -29.47 -3.78
CA HIS A 140 -12.43 -30.04 -4.87
C HIS A 140 -13.85 -29.46 -4.87
N VAL A 141 -14.13 -28.56 -5.82
CA VAL A 141 -15.39 -27.80 -5.90
C VAL A 141 -16.05 -28.10 -7.24
N ALA A 142 -17.32 -28.51 -7.21
CA ALA A 142 -18.12 -28.75 -8.42
C ALA A 142 -17.42 -29.64 -9.49
N GLY A 143 -16.66 -30.64 -9.07
CA GLY A 143 -15.99 -31.58 -9.96
C GLY A 143 -14.62 -31.15 -10.47
N ARG A 144 -14.08 -30.03 -10.00
CA ARG A 144 -12.74 -29.52 -10.37
C ARG A 144 -11.94 -29.10 -9.14
N TRP A 145 -10.63 -29.09 -9.27
CA TRP A 145 -9.74 -28.58 -8.25
C TRP A 145 -9.59 -27.06 -8.38
N GLU A 146 -9.73 -26.35 -7.29
CA GLU A 146 -9.61 -24.90 -7.21
C GLU A 146 -8.65 -24.51 -6.08
N LEU A 147 -7.91 -23.42 -6.24
CA LEU A 147 -7.14 -22.83 -5.16
C LEU A 147 -8.08 -22.10 -4.20
N VAL A 148 -8.16 -22.56 -2.96
CA VAL A 148 -9.14 -22.06 -1.99
C VAL A 148 -8.51 -21.39 -0.77
N GLY A 149 -7.24 -21.68 -0.47
CA GLY A 149 -6.65 -21.10 0.73
C GLY A 149 -5.13 -21.10 0.76
N VAL A 150 -4.59 -20.28 1.66
CA VAL A 150 -3.16 -20.15 1.92
C VAL A 150 -2.89 -20.32 3.41
N ASP A 151 -1.89 -21.13 3.74
CA ASP A 151 -1.36 -21.27 5.12
C ASP A 151 -0.24 -20.25 5.33
N THR A 152 -0.37 -19.45 6.37
CA THR A 152 0.60 -18.42 6.76
C THR A 152 1.34 -18.78 8.06
N SER A 153 1.25 -20.04 8.51
CA SER A 153 1.84 -20.47 9.78
C SER A 153 3.33 -20.80 9.64
N TRP A 154 4.17 -20.23 10.51
CA TRP A 154 5.60 -20.53 10.57
C TRP A 154 5.89 -22.00 10.87
N ARG A 155 4.97 -22.70 11.54
CA ARG A 155 5.09 -24.13 11.85
C ARG A 155 5.07 -25.01 10.60
N THR A 156 4.29 -24.63 9.60
CA THR A 156 4.25 -25.32 8.30
C THR A 156 5.58 -25.12 7.56
N TYR A 157 6.14 -23.90 7.61
CA TYR A 157 7.46 -23.62 7.06
C TYR A 157 8.56 -24.47 7.70
N VAL A 158 8.63 -24.51 9.04
CA VAL A 158 9.64 -25.33 9.77
C VAL A 158 9.47 -26.83 9.47
N ARG A 159 8.22 -27.31 9.37
CA ARG A 159 7.94 -28.72 9.05
C ARG A 159 8.43 -29.10 7.63
N ARG A 160 8.31 -28.20 6.67
CA ARG A 160 8.86 -28.39 5.32
C ARG A 160 10.38 -28.47 5.30
N ALA A 161 11.06 -27.72 6.16
CA ALA A 161 12.52 -27.70 6.27
C ALA A 161 13.09 -28.97 6.93
N LEU A 162 12.26 -29.81 7.59
CA LEU A 162 12.70 -31.02 8.25
C LEU A 162 12.50 -32.27 7.36
N PRO A 163 13.54 -33.04 7.07
CA PRO A 163 13.43 -34.27 6.28
C PRO A 163 12.45 -35.29 6.93
N GLY A 164 11.51 -35.80 6.15
CA GLY A 164 10.55 -36.82 6.58
C GLY A 164 9.30 -36.32 7.32
N ALA A 165 9.17 -35.03 7.60
CA ALA A 165 8.03 -34.46 8.31
C ALA A 165 6.87 -34.03 7.40
N MET A 166 6.99 -34.21 6.08
CA MET A 166 6.06 -33.66 5.10
C MET A 166 4.78 -34.51 5.02
N SER A 167 3.73 -33.98 5.62
CA SER A 167 2.37 -34.48 5.45
C SER A 167 1.70 -33.75 4.30
N TRP A 168 1.10 -34.48 3.36
CA TRP A 168 0.25 -33.93 2.31
C TRP A 168 -1.09 -33.40 2.84
N ARG A 169 -1.40 -33.67 4.13
CA ARG A 169 -2.58 -33.15 4.79
C ARG A 169 -2.31 -31.82 5.47
N PRO A 170 -3.20 -30.86 5.32
CA PRO A 170 -3.08 -29.57 5.97
C PRO A 170 -3.12 -29.71 7.50
N THR A 171 -2.34 -28.88 8.19
CA THR A 171 -2.54 -28.65 9.62
C THR A 171 -3.03 -27.21 9.77
N PRO A 172 -4.33 -27.00 9.77
CA PRO A 172 -4.88 -25.64 9.60
C PRO A 172 -4.90 -24.92 10.93
N SER A 173 -3.82 -24.26 11.28
CA SER A 173 -3.82 -23.31 12.39
C SER A 173 -4.10 -21.86 11.93
N ARG A 174 -3.79 -21.51 10.69
CA ARG A 174 -3.99 -20.18 10.11
C ARG A 174 -4.13 -20.29 8.58
N VAL A 175 -5.23 -20.83 8.12
CA VAL A 175 -5.58 -20.80 6.70
C VAL A 175 -6.40 -19.54 6.43
N LEU A 176 -5.91 -18.71 5.53
CA LEU A 176 -6.64 -17.55 4.98
C LEU A 176 -7.34 -17.99 3.69
N ASP A 177 -8.51 -17.43 3.43
CA ASP A 177 -9.20 -17.61 2.16
C ASP A 177 -8.37 -16.94 1.05
N TRP A 178 -8.16 -17.65 -0.06
CA TRP A 178 -7.40 -17.11 -1.20
C TRP A 178 -8.03 -15.86 -1.79
N ALA A 179 -9.37 -15.73 -1.80
CA ALA A 179 -10.08 -14.56 -2.28
C ALA A 179 -9.72 -13.26 -1.53
N GLY A 180 -9.28 -13.36 -0.27
CA GLY A 180 -8.85 -12.23 0.55
C GLY A 180 -7.35 -11.93 0.47
N VAL A 181 -6.59 -12.59 -0.41
CA VAL A 181 -5.13 -12.49 -0.46
C VAL A 181 -4.66 -12.02 -1.83
N HIS A 182 -3.72 -11.08 -1.85
CA HIS A 182 -3.10 -10.58 -3.07
C HIS A 182 -1.64 -11.02 -3.16
N SER A 183 -1.29 -11.72 -4.23
CA SER A 183 0.10 -12.10 -4.49
C SER A 183 0.87 -10.96 -5.17
N LEU A 184 1.93 -10.48 -4.53
CA LEU A 184 2.85 -9.50 -5.10
C LEU A 184 3.90 -10.14 -6.02
N ALA A 185 4.04 -11.46 -5.99
CA ALA A 185 5.05 -12.20 -6.73
C ALA A 185 4.71 -12.40 -8.21
N VAL A 186 3.43 -12.30 -8.57
CA VAL A 186 2.96 -12.59 -9.93
C VAL A 186 2.88 -11.31 -10.73
N SER A 187 4.02 -10.81 -11.20
CA SER A 187 4.06 -9.85 -12.32
C SER A 187 5.46 -9.59 -12.87
N GLU A 188 5.52 -9.45 -14.15
CA GLU A 188 6.40 -8.60 -14.96
C GLU A 188 7.68 -9.15 -15.57
N GLU A 189 8.26 -10.26 -15.21
CA GLU A 189 9.47 -10.63 -15.97
C GLU A 189 9.21 -11.09 -17.40
N LYS A 190 7.97 -11.36 -17.80
CA LYS A 190 7.61 -11.64 -19.22
C LYS A 190 6.16 -11.24 -19.57
N GLY A 191 5.84 -9.95 -19.51
CA GLY A 191 4.72 -9.44 -20.33
C GLY A 191 3.31 -9.68 -19.84
N VAL A 192 3.07 -10.03 -18.58
CA VAL A 192 1.73 -10.03 -17.99
C VAL A 192 1.51 -8.71 -17.26
N ARG A 193 0.99 -7.73 -17.99
CA ARG A 193 0.31 -6.63 -17.35
C ARG A 193 -0.87 -7.21 -16.57
N LEU A 194 -0.86 -7.04 -15.25
CA LEU A 194 -2.11 -7.00 -14.50
C LEU A 194 -2.86 -5.75 -15.01
N ASP A 195 -3.67 -5.93 -16.04
CA ASP A 195 -4.43 -4.85 -16.68
C ASP A 195 -5.58 -4.33 -15.78
N ARG A 196 -5.67 -4.85 -14.56
CA ARG A 196 -6.55 -4.32 -13.52
C ARG A 196 -5.81 -4.40 -12.18
N PRO A 197 -5.44 -3.23 -11.57
CA PRO A 197 -5.14 -3.22 -10.15
C PRO A 197 -6.35 -3.87 -9.45
N ASN A 198 -6.05 -4.84 -8.58
CA ASN A 198 -7.10 -5.58 -7.88
C ASN A 198 -8.10 -4.57 -7.30
N SER A 199 -9.38 -4.72 -7.65
CA SER A 199 -10.44 -3.79 -7.21
C SER A 199 -10.46 -3.62 -5.69
N GLN A 200 -9.96 -4.60 -4.95
CA GLN A 200 -9.88 -4.60 -3.49
C GLN A 200 -8.75 -3.69 -2.96
N LEU A 201 -7.61 -3.56 -3.65
CA LEU A 201 -6.56 -2.61 -3.25
C LEU A 201 -7.04 -1.15 -3.33
N ARG A 202 -8.01 -0.86 -4.21
CA ARG A 202 -8.64 0.46 -4.31
C ARG A 202 -9.58 0.77 -3.14
N LEU A 203 -9.98 -0.24 -2.35
CA LEU A 203 -10.82 -0.07 -1.17
C LEU A 203 -10.00 0.20 0.11
N LEU A 204 -8.68 -0.02 0.08
CA LEU A 204 -7.81 0.30 1.18
C LEU A 204 -7.62 1.81 1.29
N SER A 205 -7.58 2.31 2.51
CA SER A 205 -7.17 3.69 2.76
C SER A 205 -5.68 3.89 2.44
N ALA A 206 -5.26 5.12 2.19
CA ALA A 206 -3.85 5.42 2.00
C ALA A 206 -3.00 5.02 3.22
N ALA A 207 -3.55 5.14 4.43
CA ALA A 207 -2.89 4.72 5.67
C ALA A 207 -2.67 3.20 5.72
N ASP A 208 -3.68 2.40 5.37
CA ASP A 208 -3.53 0.94 5.30
C ASP A 208 -2.46 0.51 4.30
N VAL A 209 -2.39 1.21 3.15
CA VAL A 209 -1.36 0.95 2.13
C VAL A 209 0.03 1.37 2.63
N ALA A 210 0.15 2.47 3.38
CA ALA A 210 1.42 2.90 3.99
C ALA A 210 1.92 1.87 5.02
N ASP A 211 1.04 1.34 5.87
CA ASP A 211 1.36 0.27 6.82
C ASP A 211 1.83 -1.01 6.11
N LEU A 212 1.16 -1.40 5.03
CA LEU A 212 1.58 -2.53 4.20
C LEU A 212 2.98 -2.30 3.60
N LEU A 213 3.24 -1.10 3.07
CA LEU A 213 4.54 -0.77 2.50
C LEU A 213 5.66 -0.81 3.55
N ALA A 214 5.39 -0.50 4.82
CA ALA A 214 6.37 -0.57 5.89
C ALA A 214 6.87 -2.02 6.11
N ASP A 215 6.00 -3.02 5.96
CA ASP A 215 6.28 -4.43 6.20
C ASP A 215 6.86 -5.17 4.97
N LEU A 216 6.75 -4.59 3.77
CA LEU A 216 7.18 -5.21 2.52
C LEU A 216 8.69 -5.09 2.27
N GLY A 217 9.27 -6.04 1.53
CA GLY A 217 10.60 -5.95 0.95
C GLY A 217 10.68 -4.89 -0.17
N ARG A 218 11.91 -4.49 -0.54
CA ARG A 218 12.18 -3.41 -1.53
C ARG A 218 11.46 -3.63 -2.86
N THR A 219 11.53 -4.83 -3.41
CA THR A 219 10.93 -5.17 -4.71
C THR A 219 9.40 -5.13 -4.67
N GLU A 220 8.82 -5.65 -3.61
CA GLU A 220 7.38 -5.70 -3.38
C GLU A 220 6.80 -4.29 -3.14
N ARG A 221 7.51 -3.43 -2.40
CA ARG A 221 7.17 -2.01 -2.23
C ARG A 221 7.05 -1.29 -3.56
N GLN A 222 8.06 -1.46 -4.43
CA GLN A 222 8.07 -0.86 -5.76
C GLN A 222 6.89 -1.33 -6.62
N ARG A 223 6.57 -2.62 -6.57
CA ARG A 223 5.42 -3.17 -7.30
C ARG A 223 4.11 -2.62 -6.79
N LEU A 224 3.91 -2.60 -5.46
CA LEU A 224 2.69 -2.08 -4.86
C LEU A 224 2.50 -0.60 -5.20
N LEU A 225 3.53 0.23 -4.98
CA LEU A 225 3.50 1.66 -5.33
C LEU A 225 3.30 1.86 -6.84
N GLY A 226 3.93 1.00 -7.66
CA GLY A 226 3.79 0.99 -9.13
C GLY A 226 2.37 0.76 -9.62
N GLY A 227 1.58 -0.03 -8.90
CA GLY A 227 0.18 -0.34 -9.21
C GLY A 227 -0.83 0.74 -8.77
N LEU A 228 -0.41 1.74 -7.97
CA LEU A 228 -1.30 2.82 -7.52
C LEU A 228 -1.37 3.95 -8.54
N GLU A 229 -2.51 4.64 -8.58
CA GLU A 229 -2.67 5.91 -9.31
C GLU A 229 -1.79 6.99 -8.66
N THR A 230 -1.27 7.94 -9.46
CA THR A 230 -0.28 8.91 -8.98
C THR A 230 -0.75 9.71 -7.76
N PRO A 231 -1.99 10.24 -7.69
CA PRO A 231 -2.44 10.98 -6.50
C PRO A 231 -2.51 10.11 -5.25
N THR A 232 -3.00 8.86 -5.38
CA THR A 232 -3.04 7.91 -4.26
C THR A 232 -1.64 7.55 -3.78
N ALA A 233 -0.71 7.32 -4.71
CA ALA A 233 0.67 7.00 -4.38
C ALA A 233 1.38 8.17 -3.67
N ALA A 234 1.12 9.43 -4.08
CA ALA A 234 1.64 10.62 -3.40
C ALA A 234 1.09 10.72 -1.97
N THR A 235 -0.23 10.53 -1.78
CA THR A 235 -0.84 10.49 -0.43
C THR A 235 -0.24 9.39 0.45
N VAL A 236 0.07 8.23 -0.11
CA VAL A 236 0.74 7.13 0.61
C VAL A 236 2.16 7.52 1.00
N LEU A 237 2.92 8.16 0.10
CA LEU A 237 4.29 8.62 0.40
C LEU A 237 4.32 9.61 1.57
N LYS A 238 3.34 10.52 1.65
CA LYS A 238 3.16 11.45 2.77
C LYS A 238 3.02 10.74 4.14
N LEU A 239 2.37 9.60 4.17
CA LEU A 239 2.13 8.84 5.42
C LEU A 239 3.32 7.95 5.83
N LEU A 240 4.35 7.86 4.98
CA LEU A 240 5.59 7.13 5.28
C LEU A 240 6.58 8.05 5.99
N THR A 241 7.60 7.45 6.62
CA THR A 241 8.75 8.23 7.09
C THR A 241 9.53 8.78 5.89
N ASP A 242 10.15 9.97 6.02
CA ASP A 242 10.96 10.62 4.97
C ASP A 242 11.97 9.67 4.33
N ARG A 243 12.60 8.82 5.15
CA ARG A 243 13.57 7.82 4.70
C ARG A 243 12.93 6.74 3.83
N ALA A 244 11.72 6.31 4.15
CA ALA A 244 10.98 5.33 3.36
C ALA A 244 10.50 5.95 2.06
N ALA A 245 9.97 7.17 2.10
CA ALA A 245 9.58 7.94 0.93
C ALA A 245 10.78 8.19 0.00
N ALA A 246 11.92 8.65 0.54
CA ALA A 246 13.16 8.83 -0.21
C ALA A 246 13.64 7.56 -0.91
N SER A 247 13.63 6.41 -0.19
CA SER A 247 14.01 5.12 -0.78
C SER A 247 13.09 4.73 -1.94
N LEU A 248 11.77 4.93 -1.77
CA LEU A 248 10.79 4.59 -2.81
C LEU A 248 10.90 5.49 -4.04
N LEU A 249 11.15 6.79 -3.84
CA LEU A 249 11.39 7.74 -4.94
C LEU A 249 12.69 7.44 -5.67
N GLY A 250 13.78 7.13 -4.94
CA GLY A 250 15.08 6.78 -5.52
C GLY A 250 15.06 5.47 -6.31
N ASP A 251 14.23 4.52 -5.90
CA ASP A 251 14.07 3.21 -6.54
C ASP A 251 13.13 3.26 -7.77
N ALA A 252 12.28 4.28 -7.89
CA ALA A 252 11.34 4.43 -8.99
C ALA A 252 12.03 4.94 -10.27
N PRO A 253 11.47 4.66 -11.48
CA PRO A 253 11.87 5.38 -12.68
C PRO A 253 11.76 6.90 -12.48
N VAL A 254 12.79 7.66 -12.89
CA VAL A 254 12.91 9.09 -12.56
C VAL A 254 11.71 9.91 -13.03
N GLU A 255 11.11 9.57 -14.17
CA GLU A 255 9.91 10.26 -14.70
C GLU A 255 8.69 9.99 -13.82
N ARG A 256 8.60 8.79 -13.21
CA ARG A 256 7.54 8.47 -12.27
C ARG A 256 7.76 9.18 -10.94
N ALA A 257 8.97 9.16 -10.41
CA ALA A 257 9.34 9.87 -9.19
C ALA A 257 9.02 11.38 -9.33
N ALA A 258 9.35 12.00 -10.48
CA ALA A 258 9.01 13.38 -10.76
C ALA A 258 7.49 13.64 -10.77
N ARG A 259 6.69 12.73 -11.33
CA ARG A 259 5.22 12.87 -11.26
C ARG A 259 4.69 12.75 -9.83
N LEU A 260 5.25 11.85 -9.02
CA LEU A 260 4.86 11.70 -7.61
C LEU A 260 5.19 12.95 -6.81
N VAL A 261 6.39 13.51 -6.98
CA VAL A 261 6.84 14.73 -6.30
C VAL A 261 5.98 15.95 -6.66
N ARG A 262 5.49 16.04 -7.90
CA ARG A 262 4.56 17.14 -8.31
C ARG A 262 3.20 17.07 -7.59
N GLU A 263 2.78 15.87 -7.17
CA GLU A 263 1.53 15.68 -6.44
C GLU A 263 1.70 15.81 -4.91
N MET A 264 2.94 15.88 -4.41
CA MET A 264 3.25 16.09 -2.99
C MET A 264 3.21 17.57 -2.64
N GLU A 265 2.98 17.88 -1.37
CA GLU A 265 3.20 19.23 -0.86
C GLU A 265 4.72 19.53 -0.88
N PRO A 266 5.12 20.78 -1.14
CA PRO A 266 6.54 21.13 -1.33
C PRO A 266 7.44 20.81 -0.14
N ASP A 267 6.97 21.01 1.07
CA ASP A 267 7.66 20.67 2.34
C ASP A 267 7.86 19.16 2.47
N GLU A 268 6.84 18.35 2.24
CA GLU A 268 6.92 16.89 2.25
C GLU A 268 7.90 16.36 1.18
N ALA A 269 7.83 16.94 -0.01
CA ALA A 269 8.77 16.61 -1.10
C ALA A 269 10.21 16.93 -0.70
N VAL A 270 10.45 18.09 -0.06
CA VAL A 270 11.76 18.50 0.42
C VAL A 270 12.30 17.57 1.49
N ASP A 271 11.47 17.12 2.43
CA ASP A 271 11.89 16.22 3.49
C ASP A 271 12.33 14.86 2.92
N ALA A 272 11.58 14.32 1.96
CA ALA A 272 12.03 13.14 1.23
C ALA A 272 13.33 13.39 0.44
N LEU A 273 13.44 14.51 -0.27
CA LEU A 273 14.63 14.88 -1.04
C LEU A 273 15.88 15.07 -0.17
N ARG A 274 15.74 15.58 1.06
CA ARG A 274 16.86 15.70 2.03
C ARG A 274 17.44 14.35 2.38
N ARG A 275 16.63 13.30 2.42
CA ARG A 275 17.05 11.92 2.76
C ARG A 275 17.59 11.13 1.57
N MET A 276 17.46 11.63 0.34
CA MET A 276 18.00 11.00 -0.88
C MET A 276 19.50 11.22 -1.02
N HIS A 277 20.18 10.30 -1.72
CA HIS A 277 21.56 10.53 -2.13
C HIS A 277 21.66 11.72 -3.09
N GLY A 278 22.75 12.50 -3.01
CA GLY A 278 22.92 13.73 -3.77
C GLY A 278 22.70 13.58 -5.28
N ASP A 279 23.25 12.50 -5.87
CA ASP A 279 23.14 12.24 -7.31
C ASP A 279 21.71 11.84 -7.72
N GLU A 280 20.99 11.12 -6.87
CA GLU A 280 19.59 10.73 -7.09
C GLU A 280 18.68 11.94 -6.99
N ARG A 281 18.87 12.74 -5.96
CA ARG A 281 18.17 14.00 -5.76
C ARG A 281 18.34 14.96 -6.94
N GLU A 282 19.57 15.16 -7.41
CA GLU A 282 19.80 16.07 -8.53
C GLU A 282 19.17 15.56 -9.83
N ARG A 283 19.26 14.26 -10.11
CA ARG A 283 18.56 13.67 -11.27
C ARG A 283 17.05 13.89 -11.21
N LEU A 284 16.46 13.76 -10.03
CA LEU A 284 15.03 13.97 -9.82
C LEU A 284 14.65 15.46 -10.00
N LEU A 285 15.43 16.38 -9.43
CA LEU A 285 15.24 17.82 -9.61
C LEU A 285 15.39 18.27 -11.08
N VAL A 286 16.28 17.65 -11.83
CA VAL A 286 16.40 17.88 -13.29
C VAL A 286 15.16 17.35 -14.03
N ALA A 287 14.64 16.19 -13.66
CA ALA A 287 13.45 15.59 -14.28
C ALA A 287 12.15 16.36 -13.98
N LEU A 288 12.10 17.06 -12.85
CA LEU A 288 10.99 17.97 -12.52
C LEU A 288 10.90 19.18 -13.46
N GLY A 289 12.03 19.62 -13.99
CA GLY A 289 12.12 20.83 -14.78
C GLY A 289 12.42 22.07 -13.95
N PRO A 290 12.76 23.21 -14.61
CA PRO A 290 13.27 24.39 -13.90
C PRO A 290 12.22 25.06 -13.00
N GLU A 291 10.96 25.08 -13.39
CA GLU A 291 9.87 25.75 -12.64
C GLU A 291 9.57 24.99 -11.35
N ASP A 292 9.20 23.71 -11.42
CA ASP A 292 8.86 22.88 -10.26
C ASP A 292 10.07 22.65 -9.32
N ALA A 293 11.28 22.59 -9.88
CA ALA A 293 12.49 22.39 -9.10
C ALA A 293 12.98 23.68 -8.38
N ALA A 294 12.54 24.87 -8.82
CA ALA A 294 13.01 26.13 -8.23
C ALA A 294 12.60 26.28 -6.76
N ASP A 295 11.32 26.04 -6.47
CA ASP A 295 10.78 26.11 -5.11
C ASP A 295 11.41 25.05 -4.20
N LEU A 296 11.58 23.83 -4.70
CA LEU A 296 12.21 22.75 -3.93
C LEU A 296 13.69 23.04 -3.64
N ARG A 297 14.45 23.57 -4.60
CA ARG A 297 15.84 23.99 -4.39
C ARG A 297 15.96 25.14 -3.39
N TRP A 298 15.03 26.08 -3.45
CA TRP A 298 14.96 27.18 -2.51
C TRP A 298 14.70 26.68 -1.08
N LEU A 299 13.73 25.81 -0.89
CA LEU A 299 13.42 25.20 0.41
C LEU A 299 14.58 24.30 0.93
N LEU A 300 15.24 23.55 0.04
CA LEU A 300 16.42 22.75 0.39
C LEU A 300 17.60 23.58 0.91
N GLY A 301 17.60 24.88 0.64
CA GLY A 301 18.62 25.83 1.13
C GLY A 301 18.45 26.21 2.60
N TYR A 302 17.32 25.92 3.24
CA TYR A 302 17.08 26.19 4.65
C TYR A 302 17.42 25.00 5.53
N GLU A 303 17.77 25.27 6.80
CA GLU A 303 17.98 24.23 7.80
C GLU A 303 16.65 23.56 8.17
N GLU A 304 16.65 22.25 8.35
CA GLU A 304 15.46 21.42 8.59
C GLU A 304 14.65 21.85 9.82
N ASP A 305 15.35 22.19 10.92
CA ASP A 305 14.74 22.54 12.21
C ASP A 305 14.34 24.04 12.33
N THR A 306 14.16 24.74 11.21
CA THR A 306 13.75 26.15 11.17
C THR A 306 12.37 26.33 10.56
N ALA A 307 11.73 27.49 10.81
CA ALA A 307 10.43 27.80 10.24
C ALA A 307 10.39 27.67 8.71
N ALA A 308 11.44 28.13 8.02
CA ALA A 308 11.54 27.99 6.56
C ALA A 308 11.86 26.56 6.13
N GLY A 309 12.50 25.76 6.98
CA GLY A 309 12.74 24.35 6.73
C GLY A 309 11.51 23.48 6.77
N MET A 310 10.49 23.89 7.52
CA MET A 310 9.23 23.19 7.75
C MET A 310 8.03 23.82 7.01
N MET A 311 8.22 24.95 6.29
CA MET A 311 7.12 25.67 5.66
C MET A 311 6.74 25.12 4.30
N THR A 312 5.45 25.22 3.98
CA THR A 312 5.02 25.17 2.58
C THR A 312 4.98 26.58 1.99
N PRO A 313 5.57 26.82 0.79
CA PRO A 313 5.51 28.11 0.11
C PRO A 313 4.19 28.35 -0.61
N ALA A 314 3.32 27.33 -0.65
CA ALA A 314 2.04 27.38 -1.35
C ALA A 314 1.03 28.25 -0.59
N LEU A 315 1.06 29.56 -0.83
CA LEU A 315 0.17 30.54 -0.19
C LEU A 315 -1.01 30.91 -1.10
N VAL A 316 -2.18 31.08 -0.51
CA VAL A 316 -3.33 31.72 -1.16
C VAL A 316 -3.34 33.19 -0.78
N THR A 317 -2.81 34.06 -1.64
CA THR A 317 -2.71 35.49 -1.38
C THR A 317 -3.78 36.26 -2.12
N VAL A 318 -4.36 37.29 -1.47
CA VAL A 318 -5.36 38.20 -2.04
C VAL A 318 -5.05 39.63 -1.57
N PRO A 319 -5.19 40.66 -2.45
CA PRO A 319 -5.05 42.03 -2.03
C PRO A 319 -6.06 42.40 -0.93
N ALA A 320 -5.61 43.03 0.14
CA ALA A 320 -6.47 43.48 1.24
C ALA A 320 -7.55 44.49 0.80
N SER A 321 -7.39 45.08 -0.39
CA SER A 321 -8.38 45.96 -1.02
C SER A 321 -9.53 45.21 -1.71
N GLY A 322 -9.46 43.89 -1.83
CA GLY A 322 -10.47 43.05 -2.45
C GLY A 322 -11.70 42.81 -1.56
N CYS A 323 -12.59 41.95 -2.00
CA CYS A 323 -13.80 41.55 -1.29
C CYS A 323 -13.80 40.04 -0.95
N VAL A 324 -14.74 39.63 -0.10
CA VAL A 324 -14.92 38.22 0.31
C VAL A 324 -15.05 37.29 -0.92
N GLY A 325 -15.75 37.73 -1.98
CA GLY A 325 -15.87 36.98 -3.22
C GLY A 325 -14.53 36.65 -3.88
N ASP A 326 -13.58 37.57 -3.83
CA ASP A 326 -12.22 37.37 -4.39
C ASP A 326 -11.47 36.32 -3.57
N ALA A 327 -11.56 36.38 -2.24
CA ALA A 327 -10.95 35.43 -1.33
C ALA A 327 -11.52 34.00 -1.54
N VAL A 328 -12.84 33.87 -1.63
CA VAL A 328 -13.52 32.60 -1.87
C VAL A 328 -13.15 32.03 -3.24
N ALA A 329 -13.04 32.87 -4.26
CA ALA A 329 -12.60 32.43 -5.60
C ALA A 329 -11.15 31.93 -5.57
N ALA A 330 -10.26 32.62 -4.86
CA ALA A 330 -8.86 32.19 -4.69
C ALA A 330 -8.77 30.84 -3.96
N LEU A 331 -9.52 30.65 -2.87
CA LEU A 331 -9.58 29.37 -2.15
C LEU A 331 -10.10 28.23 -3.02
N ASN A 332 -11.13 28.47 -3.82
CA ASN A 332 -11.67 27.46 -4.73
C ASN A 332 -10.66 27.06 -5.82
N THR A 333 -9.85 27.98 -6.29
CA THR A 333 -8.78 27.69 -7.23
C THR A 333 -7.67 26.87 -6.57
N ALA A 334 -7.30 27.23 -5.34
CA ALA A 334 -6.27 26.52 -4.56
C ALA A 334 -6.66 25.08 -4.20
N ARG A 335 -7.94 24.74 -4.10
CA ARG A 335 -8.40 23.35 -3.85
C ARG A 335 -7.98 22.35 -4.94
N THR A 336 -7.59 22.81 -6.10
CA THR A 336 -7.10 21.98 -7.21
C THR A 336 -5.58 21.90 -7.28
N THR A 337 -4.88 22.58 -6.37
CA THR A 337 -3.42 22.63 -6.26
C THR A 337 -2.98 21.99 -4.93
N PRO A 338 -1.69 21.65 -4.75
CA PRO A 338 -1.15 21.20 -3.47
C PRO A 338 -1.29 22.19 -2.30
N ALA A 339 -1.64 23.47 -2.61
CA ALA A 339 -1.90 24.46 -1.56
C ALA A 339 -3.14 24.10 -0.75
N ARG A 340 -3.01 24.05 0.59
CA ARG A 340 -4.15 23.87 1.49
C ARG A 340 -5.00 25.14 1.49
N GLY A 341 -6.17 25.08 0.86
CA GLY A 341 -7.11 26.19 0.76
C GLY A 341 -7.96 26.39 2.02
N ASP A 342 -7.33 26.49 3.21
CA ASP A 342 -7.99 26.70 4.50
C ASP A 342 -7.87 28.12 5.02
N VAL A 343 -6.89 28.90 4.52
CA VAL A 343 -6.62 30.28 4.90
C VAL A 343 -6.23 31.10 3.68
N VAL A 344 -6.64 32.37 3.69
CA VAL A 344 -6.25 33.38 2.71
C VAL A 344 -5.36 34.40 3.39
N ILE A 345 -4.22 34.71 2.77
CA ILE A 345 -3.27 35.72 3.22
C ILE A 345 -3.62 37.04 2.55
N LEU A 346 -3.93 38.06 3.33
CA LEU A 346 -4.19 39.39 2.86
C LEU A 346 -2.87 40.17 2.76
N VAL A 347 -2.61 40.75 1.60
CA VAL A 347 -1.40 41.52 1.37
C VAL A 347 -1.73 42.97 0.95
N ASP A 348 -0.85 43.89 1.29
CA ASP A 348 -0.92 45.26 0.84
C ASP A 348 -0.35 45.41 -0.61
N PRO A 349 -0.35 46.64 -1.21
CA PRO A 349 0.20 46.85 -2.54
C PRO A 349 1.70 46.57 -2.67
N ASP A 350 2.44 46.64 -1.58
CA ASP A 350 3.88 46.33 -1.52
C ASP A 350 4.14 44.82 -1.28
N GLY A 351 3.09 44.01 -1.12
CA GLY A 351 3.15 42.58 -0.90
C GLY A 351 3.34 42.22 0.57
N ALA A 352 3.38 43.17 1.49
CA ALA A 352 3.51 42.88 2.92
C ALA A 352 2.21 42.32 3.51
N LEU A 353 2.35 41.47 4.53
CA LEU A 353 1.24 40.84 5.23
C LEU A 353 0.38 41.87 5.93
N VAL A 354 -0.93 41.86 5.67
CA VAL A 354 -1.94 42.65 6.39
C VAL A 354 -2.65 41.81 7.40
N ASP A 355 -3.14 40.64 6.98
CA ASP A 355 -3.87 39.70 7.87
C ASP A 355 -3.93 38.32 7.24
N ASP A 356 -4.37 37.32 8.01
CA ASP A 356 -4.74 36.00 7.53
C ASP A 356 -6.18 35.67 7.93
N LEU A 357 -6.99 35.24 6.97
CA LEU A 357 -8.39 34.89 7.18
C LEU A 357 -8.63 33.42 6.90
N THR A 358 -9.21 32.73 7.83
CA THR A 358 -9.62 31.32 7.67
C THR A 358 -10.84 31.23 6.76
N ALA A 359 -11.00 30.09 6.08
CA ALA A 359 -12.21 29.78 5.32
C ALA A 359 -13.48 29.91 6.19
N ALA A 360 -13.38 29.61 7.51
CA ALA A 360 -14.48 29.71 8.44
C ALA A 360 -14.94 31.17 8.69
N GLU A 361 -13.99 32.14 8.70
CA GLU A 361 -14.29 33.56 8.87
C GLU A 361 -14.94 34.15 7.60
N LEU A 362 -14.66 33.60 6.44
CA LEU A 362 -15.29 34.01 5.19
C LEU A 362 -16.68 33.38 4.98
N LEU A 363 -16.97 32.27 5.66
CA LEU A 363 -18.27 31.59 5.55
C LEU A 363 -19.37 32.41 6.21
N GLY A 364 -20.42 32.68 5.45
CA GLY A 364 -21.57 33.46 5.93
C GLY A 364 -21.46 34.96 5.68
N GLU A 365 -20.30 35.44 5.24
CA GLU A 365 -20.13 36.85 4.88
C GLU A 365 -20.60 37.14 3.44
N PRO A 366 -21.20 38.31 3.19
CA PRO A 366 -21.59 38.69 1.83
C PRO A 366 -20.38 38.77 0.90
N ALA A 367 -20.47 38.22 -0.30
CA ALA A 367 -19.37 38.23 -1.28
C ALA A 367 -18.84 39.62 -1.61
N THR A 368 -19.66 40.65 -1.45
CA THR A 368 -19.30 42.06 -1.72
C THR A 368 -18.66 42.75 -0.52
N ARG A 369 -18.57 42.11 0.66
CA ARG A 369 -18.00 42.71 1.87
C ARG A 369 -16.49 42.96 1.65
N PRO A 370 -15.98 44.20 1.93
CA PRO A 370 -14.56 44.47 1.83
C PRO A 370 -13.74 43.65 2.83
N LEU A 371 -12.65 43.00 2.38
CA LEU A 371 -11.76 42.20 3.23
C LEU A 371 -11.15 43.01 4.37
N ARG A 372 -10.88 44.29 4.16
CA ARG A 372 -10.37 45.21 5.20
C ARG A 372 -11.29 45.36 6.40
N GLU A 373 -12.59 45.13 6.26
CA GLU A 373 -13.53 45.18 7.36
C GLU A 373 -13.49 43.93 8.24
N LEU A 374 -12.97 42.82 7.70
CA LEU A 374 -12.74 41.57 8.41
C LEU A 374 -11.34 41.53 9.03
N ALA A 375 -10.38 42.18 8.38
CA ALA A 375 -9.02 42.30 8.91
C ALA A 375 -9.01 43.12 10.20
N GLY A 376 -8.40 42.63 11.23
CA GLY A 376 -8.39 43.30 12.53
C GLY A 376 -7.54 42.63 13.59
N ALA A 377 -7.73 43.08 14.83
CA ALA A 377 -7.06 42.46 15.98
C ALA A 377 -7.78 41.17 16.42
N PRO A 378 -7.02 40.14 16.83
CA PRO A 378 -5.56 40.15 16.99
C PRO A 378 -4.82 40.12 15.65
N TRP A 379 -3.69 40.82 15.55
CA TRP A 379 -2.83 40.78 14.38
C TRP A 379 -2.34 39.36 14.11
N PRO A 380 -2.09 38.97 12.82
CA PRO A 380 -1.61 37.65 12.50
C PRO A 380 -0.29 37.35 13.20
N VAL A 381 -0.22 36.14 13.76
CA VAL A 381 1.01 35.66 14.42
C VAL A 381 1.96 35.22 13.34
N THR A 382 3.17 35.78 13.33
CA THR A 382 4.18 35.47 12.33
C THR A 382 5.46 34.93 12.92
N VAL A 383 6.23 34.21 12.12
CA VAL A 383 7.60 33.75 12.42
C VAL A 383 8.53 34.15 11.30
N ARG A 384 9.84 34.21 11.59
CA ARG A 384 10.89 34.47 10.59
C ARG A 384 11.44 33.16 10.04
N PRO A 385 12.03 33.16 8.83
CA PRO A 385 12.59 31.96 8.21
C PRO A 385 13.55 31.16 9.09
N GLY A 386 14.41 31.86 9.85
CA GLY A 386 15.41 31.26 10.73
C GLY A 386 14.92 30.93 12.14
N ASP A 387 13.65 31.16 12.47
CA ASP A 387 13.15 30.85 13.82
C ASP A 387 13.14 29.34 14.05
N PRO A 388 13.68 28.87 15.20
CA PRO A 388 13.76 27.44 15.49
C PRO A 388 12.38 26.86 15.85
N LEU A 389 12.24 25.55 15.76
CA LEU A 389 11.01 24.79 16.02
C LEU A 389 10.25 25.25 17.27
N HIS A 390 10.92 25.49 18.39
CA HIS A 390 10.26 25.89 19.64
C HIS A 390 9.60 27.29 19.57
N GLU A 391 10.13 28.22 18.78
CA GLU A 391 9.50 29.51 18.52
C GLU A 391 8.27 29.36 17.62
N VAL A 392 8.34 28.49 16.60
CA VAL A 392 7.22 28.16 15.74
C VAL A 392 6.07 27.51 16.55
N VAL A 393 6.38 26.55 17.44
CA VAL A 393 5.41 25.95 18.37
C VAL A 393 4.78 27.00 19.29
N ARG A 394 5.60 27.96 19.79
CA ARG A 394 5.10 29.07 20.61
C ARG A 394 4.13 29.96 19.83
N ALA A 395 4.49 30.34 18.61
CA ALA A 395 3.67 31.16 17.72
C ALA A 395 2.34 30.46 17.42
N LEU A 396 2.37 29.18 17.05
CA LEU A 396 1.17 28.42 16.73
C LEU A 396 0.16 28.34 17.91
N ARG A 397 0.63 28.33 19.15
CA ARG A 397 -0.25 28.35 20.33
C ARG A 397 -1.03 29.65 20.50
N HIS A 398 -0.62 30.71 19.84
CA HIS A 398 -1.24 32.04 19.89
C HIS A 398 -2.04 32.38 18.64
N THR A 399 -2.02 31.53 17.61
CA THR A 399 -2.84 31.71 16.42
C THR A 399 -4.20 31.00 16.57
N PRO A 400 -5.30 31.60 16.11
CA PRO A 400 -6.60 30.93 16.07
C PRO A 400 -6.67 29.79 15.07
N GLY A 401 -5.81 29.83 14.05
CA GLY A 401 -5.73 28.84 12.98
C GLY A 401 -4.82 27.66 13.29
N ALA A 402 -4.81 26.67 12.39
CA ALA A 402 -3.94 25.50 12.48
C ALA A 402 -2.57 25.72 11.81
N SER A 403 -2.17 26.97 11.55
CA SER A 403 -0.89 27.30 10.88
C SER A 403 -0.41 28.70 11.25
N VAL A 404 0.89 28.95 11.05
CA VAL A 404 1.53 30.24 11.27
C VAL A 404 2.21 30.72 10.00
N VAL A 405 2.13 32.02 9.70
CA VAL A 405 2.70 32.63 8.51
C VAL A 405 4.19 32.91 8.72
N VAL A 406 5.01 32.50 7.76
CA VAL A 406 6.44 32.83 7.71
C VAL A 406 6.60 34.09 6.87
N VAL A 407 7.25 35.14 7.44
CA VAL A 407 7.46 36.41 6.77
C VAL A 407 8.96 36.69 6.64
N ASP A 408 9.35 37.30 5.55
CA ASP A 408 10.72 37.77 5.33
C ASP A 408 11.04 39.03 6.13
N ALA A 409 12.24 39.58 5.94
CA ALA A 409 12.67 40.81 6.61
C ALA A 409 11.85 42.06 6.18
N GLY A 410 11.17 42.03 5.04
CA GLY A 410 10.26 43.07 4.56
C GLY A 410 8.82 42.89 5.06
N GLY A 411 8.51 41.82 5.79
CA GLY A 411 7.16 41.49 6.19
C GLY A 411 6.32 40.82 5.10
N VAL A 412 6.96 40.42 3.99
CA VAL A 412 6.30 39.71 2.89
C VAL A 412 6.11 38.22 3.30
N PRO A 413 4.90 37.67 3.18
CA PRO A 413 4.66 36.25 3.47
C PRO A 413 5.34 35.39 2.41
N ILE A 414 6.17 34.44 2.85
CA ILE A 414 6.94 33.53 2.01
C ILE A 414 6.56 32.07 2.16
N GLY A 415 5.76 31.74 3.18
CA GLY A 415 5.29 30.40 3.43
C GLY A 415 4.45 30.31 4.69
N ARG A 416 3.98 29.09 4.99
CA ARG A 416 3.22 28.77 6.22
C ARG A 416 3.71 27.45 6.78
N VAL A 417 3.74 27.35 8.11
CA VAL A 417 3.97 26.09 8.84
C VAL A 417 2.65 25.62 9.43
N HIS A 418 2.26 24.41 9.11
CA HIS A 418 1.03 23.79 9.63
C HIS A 418 1.28 23.03 10.94
N ALA A 419 0.23 22.86 11.74
CA ALA A 419 0.32 22.19 13.03
C ALA A 419 0.64 20.70 12.93
N ASP A 420 0.19 20.03 11.89
CA ASP A 420 0.48 18.63 11.62
C ASP A 420 1.96 18.39 11.29
N ASP A 421 2.60 19.28 10.53
CA ASP A 421 4.04 19.21 10.23
C ASP A 421 4.88 19.30 11.53
N LEU A 422 4.43 20.11 12.49
CA LEU A 422 5.06 20.19 13.81
C LEU A 422 4.89 18.91 14.65
N VAL A 423 3.77 18.21 14.51
CA VAL A 423 3.57 16.93 15.21
C VAL A 423 4.59 15.91 14.72
N ASP A 424 4.86 15.85 13.42
CA ASP A 424 5.84 14.95 12.83
C ASP A 424 7.28 15.31 13.21
N ALA A 425 7.61 16.62 13.23
CA ALA A 425 8.90 17.11 13.69
C ALA A 425 9.14 16.76 15.18
N LEU A 426 8.16 16.97 16.06
CA LEU A 426 8.21 16.64 17.47
C LEU A 426 8.33 15.13 17.73
N ALA A 427 7.59 14.30 16.98
CA ALA A 427 7.68 12.85 17.08
C ALA A 427 9.09 12.34 16.68
N THR A 428 9.74 13.02 15.74
CA THR A 428 11.11 12.72 15.33
C THR A 428 12.13 13.13 16.40
N GLU A 429 11.94 14.28 17.05
CA GLU A 429 12.78 14.72 18.18
C GLU A 429 12.64 13.79 19.40
N GLU A 430 11.44 13.35 19.76
CA GLU A 430 11.23 12.37 20.84
C GLU A 430 11.94 11.06 20.55
N ARG A 431 11.90 10.56 19.32
CA ARG A 431 12.67 9.35 18.92
C ARG A 431 14.17 9.57 19.04
N ARG A 432 14.71 10.71 18.64
CA ARG A 432 16.11 11.09 18.82
C ARG A 432 16.47 11.12 20.30
N TRP A 433 15.63 11.75 21.14
CA TRP A 433 15.88 11.88 22.58
C TRP A 433 15.82 10.53 23.32
N VAL A 434 14.85 9.67 22.99
CA VAL A 434 14.74 8.30 23.53
C VAL A 434 15.95 7.47 23.10
N TRP A 435 16.38 7.59 21.85
CA TRP A 435 17.53 6.86 21.32
C TRP A 435 18.84 7.27 22.04
N HIS A 436 19.09 8.57 22.21
CA HIS A 436 20.24 9.09 22.96
C HIS A 436 20.24 8.63 24.41
N ARG A 437 19.08 8.56 25.03
CA ARG A 437 18.93 8.12 26.43
C ARG A 437 19.16 6.61 26.61
N VAL A 438 18.81 5.81 25.60
CA VAL A 438 18.97 4.34 25.62
C VAL A 438 20.37 3.91 25.20
N THR A 439 21.00 4.63 24.26
CA THR A 439 22.31 4.25 23.68
C THR A 439 23.52 4.94 24.31
N GLY A 440 23.30 5.98 25.14
CA GLY A 440 24.42 6.71 25.81
C GLY A 440 25.30 7.51 24.85
N GLY A 441 24.79 7.85 23.65
CA GLY A 441 25.53 8.68 22.69
C GLY A 441 25.70 10.13 23.19
N PRO A 442 26.76 10.84 22.74
CA PRO A 442 27.00 12.23 23.13
C PRO A 442 25.88 13.14 22.61
N ALA A 443 25.52 14.14 23.44
CA ALA A 443 24.56 15.18 23.13
C ALA A 443 25.07 16.09 22.00
#